data_311a22d10a27f9b1162494c19cf280ed
#
_entry.id   311a22d10a27f9b1162494c19cf280ed
#
_cell.length_a   1.000
_cell.length_b   1.000
_cell.length_c   1.000
_cell.angle_alpha   90.00
_cell.angle_beta   90.00
_cell.angle_gamma   90.00
#
_symmetry.space_group_name_H-M   'P 1'
#
loop_
_entity.id
_entity.type
_entity.pdbx_description
1 polymer ?
#
loop_
_entity_poly.entity_id
_entity_poly.type
_entity_poly.pdbx_seq_one_letter_code
_entity_poly.pdbx_strand_id
1 'polypeptide(L)'
;DELIDNMPALIARVKQAQAQQEVVSIAYIGNVVDVWEAFDAEDIFVHLGSDQTSLHNPWSGGYYPVGISYDEANRLIREEPELFHAKVQDTLKRHAAIVNKHTAKGTYFFDYGNAFLLEASRAGGDVMAQNGIDFKYPSYVQDILGPMCFDYGFGPFRWVCTSGKAEDLDKTDAIAAQVLKRLMLAAPEEIQQQMQDNITWILDAKQNKLVVGSQARILYADAEGRAEIAAAFNAAIKRGEIGPVVLGRDHHDVSGTDSPFRETSNIYDGSRFTADMAIHNVIGDSFRGATWVSIHNGGGVGWGEVMNGGFGMLLDGSAEADRRPADRAARRAVRYWAR
;
A
#
# COMPACT_ATOMS: atom_id res chain seq x y z
N ASP A 1 5.34 19.92 7.61
CA ASP A 1 5.88 19.28 6.40
C ASP A 1 6.86 20.21 5.75
N GLU A 2 8.04 19.72 5.43
CA GLU A 2 9.13 20.48 4.83
C GLU A 2 9.60 19.81 3.54
N LEU A 3 10.04 20.60 2.56
CA LEU A 3 10.62 20.12 1.31
C LEU A 3 12.07 20.59 1.22
N ILE A 4 13.00 19.66 1.06
CA ILE A 4 14.44 19.93 0.98
C ILE A 4 14.99 19.28 -0.31
N ASP A 5 15.85 20.01 -1.01
CA ASP A 5 16.42 19.60 -2.30
C ASP A 5 17.96 19.49 -2.29
N ASN A 6 18.58 19.67 -1.13
CA ASN A 6 20.04 19.52 -1.00
C ASN A 6 20.42 18.74 0.26
N MET A 7 21.42 17.89 0.14
CA MET A 7 21.85 16.97 1.19
C MET A 7 22.38 17.67 2.47
N PRO A 8 23.21 18.71 2.40
CA PRO A 8 23.67 19.38 3.62
C PRO A 8 22.53 19.96 4.45
N ALA A 9 21.52 20.55 3.82
CA ALA A 9 20.35 21.07 4.51
C ALA A 9 19.50 19.95 5.13
N LEU A 10 19.33 18.83 4.42
CA LEU A 10 18.63 17.65 4.95
C LEU A 10 19.33 17.15 6.24
N ILE A 11 20.62 16.92 6.19
CA ILE A 11 21.42 16.45 7.34
C ILE A 11 21.30 17.40 8.52
N ALA A 12 21.49 18.71 8.28
CA ALA A 12 21.39 19.73 9.34
C ALA A 12 19.97 19.72 9.96
N ARG A 13 18.94 19.65 9.14
CA ARG A 13 17.54 19.67 9.59
C ARG A 13 17.17 18.41 10.37
N VAL A 14 17.60 17.23 9.93
CA VAL A 14 17.37 15.97 10.65
C VAL A 14 18.05 15.99 12.01
N LYS A 15 19.33 16.39 12.08
CA LYS A 15 20.06 16.52 13.36
C LYS A 15 19.40 17.52 14.30
N GLN A 16 18.90 18.64 13.78
CA GLN A 16 18.16 19.62 14.58
C GLN A 16 16.87 19.01 15.15
N ALA A 17 16.08 18.34 14.32
CA ALA A 17 14.83 17.70 14.76
C ALA A 17 15.10 16.65 15.85
N GLN A 18 16.13 15.81 15.68
CA GLN A 18 16.53 14.83 16.67
C GLN A 18 16.96 15.48 18.00
N ALA A 19 17.79 16.53 17.94
CA ALA A 19 18.26 17.23 19.13
C ALA A 19 17.13 17.93 19.90
N GLN A 20 16.11 18.40 19.19
CA GLN A 20 14.94 19.08 19.76
C GLN A 20 13.78 18.14 20.09
N GLN A 21 13.90 16.86 19.78
CA GLN A 21 12.80 15.87 19.85
C GLN A 21 11.55 16.34 19.12
N GLU A 22 11.75 17.00 17.98
CA GLU A 22 10.68 17.55 17.14
C GLU A 22 10.03 16.48 16.28
N VAL A 23 8.71 16.50 16.19
CA VAL A 23 7.94 15.68 15.25
C VAL A 23 7.74 16.46 13.96
N VAL A 24 8.42 16.08 12.91
CA VAL A 24 8.36 16.73 11.60
C VAL A 24 8.38 15.70 10.47
N SER A 25 7.65 15.98 9.39
CA SER A 25 7.69 15.24 8.13
C SER A 25 8.57 16.01 7.14
N ILE A 26 9.60 15.35 6.61
CA ILE A 26 10.54 15.95 5.66
C ILE A 26 10.49 15.16 4.35
N ALA A 27 10.16 15.84 3.26
CA ALA A 27 10.31 15.33 1.90
C ALA A 27 11.66 15.77 1.33
N TYR A 28 12.40 14.86 0.76
CA TYR A 28 13.67 15.14 0.08
C TYR A 28 13.55 14.87 -1.42
N ILE A 29 14.01 15.81 -2.24
CA ILE A 29 14.12 15.64 -3.69
C ILE A 29 15.53 15.17 -4.02
N GLY A 30 15.68 13.87 -4.29
CA GLY A 30 16.97 13.28 -4.62
C GLY A 30 16.91 11.76 -4.64
N ASN A 31 18.05 11.14 -4.82
CA ASN A 31 18.15 9.68 -4.83
C ASN A 31 18.19 9.15 -3.38
N VAL A 32 17.41 8.12 -3.11
CA VAL A 32 17.31 7.52 -1.78
C VAL A 32 18.62 6.88 -1.31
N VAL A 33 19.42 6.36 -2.23
CA VAL A 33 20.73 5.76 -1.91
C VAL A 33 21.69 6.81 -1.36
N ASP A 34 21.70 8.01 -1.95
CA ASP A 34 22.50 9.13 -1.45
C ASP A 34 22.08 9.51 -0.02
N VAL A 35 20.79 9.45 0.29
CA VAL A 35 20.29 9.73 1.66
C VAL A 35 20.77 8.68 2.65
N TRP A 36 20.62 7.39 2.32
CA TRP A 36 21.08 6.30 3.18
C TRP A 36 22.59 6.38 3.44
N GLU A 37 23.38 6.63 2.38
CA GLU A 37 24.83 6.76 2.48
C GLU A 37 25.26 7.99 3.30
N ALA A 38 24.58 9.13 3.12
CA ALA A 38 24.84 10.33 3.89
C ALA A 38 24.48 10.15 5.38
N PHE A 39 23.39 9.48 5.68
CA PHE A 39 23.00 9.17 7.06
C PHE A 39 24.01 8.24 7.73
N ASP A 40 24.54 7.24 7.00
CA ASP A 40 25.62 6.37 7.50
C ASP A 40 26.90 7.17 7.79
N ALA A 41 27.30 8.04 6.86
CA ALA A 41 28.51 8.87 7.00
C ALA A 41 28.44 9.87 8.16
N GLU A 42 27.24 10.38 8.44
CA GLU A 42 26.96 11.38 9.51
C GLU A 42 26.53 10.73 10.83
N ASP A 43 26.58 9.41 10.91
CA ASP A 43 26.17 8.59 12.05
C ASP A 43 24.71 8.91 12.54
N ILE A 44 23.82 9.16 11.60
CA ILE A 44 22.39 9.35 11.86
C ILE A 44 21.73 7.98 11.93
N PHE A 45 21.21 7.64 13.12
CA PHE A 45 20.50 6.38 13.32
C PHE A 45 19.08 6.46 12.75
N VAL A 46 18.73 5.49 11.92
CA VAL A 46 17.38 5.30 11.34
C VAL A 46 16.72 4.12 12.05
N HIS A 47 15.61 4.36 12.73
CA HIS A 47 14.89 3.31 13.47
C HIS A 47 14.16 2.35 12.54
N LEU A 48 13.52 2.88 11.51
CA LEU A 48 12.65 2.16 10.58
C LEU A 48 12.93 2.57 9.15
N GLY A 49 13.09 1.63 8.26
CA GLY A 49 13.31 1.88 6.84
C GLY A 49 12.48 0.97 5.95
N SER A 50 12.10 1.47 4.80
CA SER A 50 11.50 0.66 3.74
C SER A 50 11.76 1.26 2.36
N ASP A 51 11.58 0.47 1.30
CA ASP A 51 11.61 0.95 -0.07
C ASP A 51 10.23 0.84 -0.72
N GLN A 52 9.78 1.90 -1.37
CA GLN A 52 8.51 2.00 -2.08
C GLN A 52 8.68 2.41 -3.55
N THR A 53 9.88 2.30 -4.11
CA THR A 53 10.12 2.59 -5.53
C THR A 53 9.40 1.58 -6.43
N SER A 54 9.03 2.01 -7.65
CA SER A 54 8.25 1.18 -8.58
C SER A 54 9.10 0.13 -9.31
N LEU A 55 9.71 -0.80 -8.55
CA LEU A 55 10.59 -1.84 -9.07
C LEU A 55 9.88 -3.01 -9.78
N HIS A 56 8.55 -2.96 -9.89
CA HIS A 56 7.82 -3.81 -10.85
C HIS A 56 8.20 -3.51 -12.30
N ASN A 57 8.70 -2.30 -12.57
CA ASN A 57 9.19 -1.87 -13.88
C ASN A 57 10.38 -0.91 -13.75
N PRO A 58 11.54 -1.41 -13.31
CA PRO A 58 12.71 -0.58 -13.07
C PRO A 58 13.31 0.04 -14.36
N TRP A 59 13.10 -0.62 -15.50
CA TRP A 59 13.76 -0.30 -16.77
C TRP A 59 13.13 0.87 -17.53
N SER A 60 11.94 1.29 -17.17
CA SER A 60 11.21 2.39 -17.81
C SER A 60 10.94 3.56 -16.87
N GLY A 61 11.84 3.79 -15.92
CA GLY A 61 11.77 4.92 -14.99
C GLY A 61 11.07 4.62 -13.66
N GLY A 62 10.84 3.36 -13.33
CA GLY A 62 10.37 2.95 -12.00
C GLY A 62 11.43 3.08 -10.92
N TYR A 63 12.71 3.09 -11.30
CA TYR A 63 13.85 3.27 -10.41
C TYR A 63 14.94 4.09 -11.08
N TYR A 64 15.37 5.18 -10.45
CA TYR A 64 16.38 6.08 -11.03
C TYR A 64 17.77 5.80 -10.47
N PRO A 65 18.79 5.66 -11.34
CA PRO A 65 20.17 5.43 -10.92
C PRO A 65 20.76 6.60 -10.12
N VAL A 66 21.56 6.27 -9.14
CA VAL A 66 22.34 7.24 -8.37
C VAL A 66 23.44 7.89 -9.22
N GLY A 67 23.79 9.14 -8.91
CA GLY A 67 24.92 9.83 -9.55
C GLY A 67 24.63 10.41 -10.94
N ILE A 68 23.38 10.40 -11.39
CA ILE A 68 22.93 11.09 -12.61
C ILE A 68 21.68 11.92 -12.32
N SER A 69 21.47 12.99 -13.11
CA SER A 69 20.27 13.82 -12.98
C SER A 69 19.03 13.10 -13.51
N TYR A 70 17.86 13.59 -13.11
CA TYR A 70 16.57 13.13 -13.64
C TYR A 70 16.50 13.24 -15.17
N ASP A 71 16.96 14.36 -15.74
CA ASP A 71 16.95 14.58 -17.18
C ASP A 71 17.90 13.62 -17.91
N GLU A 72 19.08 13.38 -17.36
CA GLU A 72 20.03 12.42 -17.91
C GLU A 72 19.48 10.99 -17.83
N ALA A 73 18.85 10.61 -16.72
CA ALA A 73 18.22 9.30 -16.61
C ALA A 73 17.13 9.11 -17.68
N ASN A 74 16.27 10.10 -17.88
CA ASN A 74 15.23 10.07 -18.93
C ASN A 74 15.83 10.08 -20.35
N ARG A 75 16.97 10.70 -20.58
CA ARG A 75 17.71 10.60 -21.85
C ARG A 75 18.20 9.18 -22.07
N LEU A 76 18.86 8.59 -21.09
CA LEU A 76 19.39 7.24 -21.18
C LEU A 76 18.31 6.19 -21.44
N ILE A 77 17.15 6.29 -20.80
CA ILE A 77 16.01 5.39 -21.05
C ILE A 77 15.67 5.34 -22.54
N ARG A 78 15.72 6.48 -23.26
CA ARG A 78 15.34 6.55 -24.67
C ARG A 78 16.49 6.22 -25.64
N GLU A 79 17.68 6.70 -25.32
CA GLU A 79 18.81 6.71 -26.26
C GLU A 79 19.82 5.60 -26.00
N GLU A 80 20.00 5.19 -24.75
CA GLU A 80 20.99 4.22 -24.31
C GLU A 80 20.41 3.27 -23.23
N PRO A 81 19.35 2.50 -23.55
CA PRO A 81 18.63 1.71 -22.55
C PRO A 81 19.50 0.67 -21.84
N GLU A 82 20.48 0.08 -22.52
CA GLU A 82 21.41 -0.88 -21.93
C GLU A 82 22.32 -0.23 -20.87
N LEU A 83 22.76 1.01 -21.12
CA LEU A 83 23.54 1.78 -20.14
C LEU A 83 22.66 2.16 -18.94
N PHE A 84 21.41 2.56 -19.18
CA PHE A 84 20.45 2.84 -18.10
C PHE A 84 20.26 1.59 -17.24
N HIS A 85 20.03 0.43 -17.86
CA HIS A 85 19.85 -0.85 -17.18
C HIS A 85 21.07 -1.18 -16.28
N ALA A 86 22.28 -1.09 -16.82
CA ALA A 86 23.50 -1.34 -16.05
C ALA A 86 23.62 -0.39 -14.84
N LYS A 87 23.31 0.89 -15.01
CA LYS A 87 23.32 1.87 -13.90
C LYS A 87 22.27 1.58 -12.84
N VAL A 88 21.07 1.13 -13.22
CA VAL A 88 20.04 0.67 -12.28
C VAL A 88 20.55 -0.51 -11.47
N GLN A 89 21.11 -1.53 -12.11
CA GLN A 89 21.67 -2.70 -11.42
C GLN A 89 22.78 -2.33 -10.43
N ASP A 90 23.69 -1.45 -10.82
CA ASP A 90 24.74 -0.99 -9.92
C ASP A 90 24.20 -0.18 -8.74
N THR A 91 23.17 0.61 -8.98
CA THR A 91 22.49 1.36 -7.92
C THR A 91 21.78 0.44 -6.94
N LEU A 92 21.09 -0.60 -7.43
CA LEU A 92 20.44 -1.60 -6.58
C LEU A 92 21.42 -2.34 -5.67
N LYS A 93 22.62 -2.68 -6.20
CA LYS A 93 23.71 -3.26 -5.38
C LYS A 93 24.15 -2.30 -4.26
N ARG A 94 24.36 -1.01 -4.60
CA ARG A 94 24.71 0.03 -3.60
C ARG A 94 23.62 0.20 -2.57
N HIS A 95 22.36 0.25 -3.01
CA HIS A 95 21.21 0.37 -2.12
C HIS A 95 21.14 -0.80 -1.13
N ALA A 96 21.24 -2.04 -1.62
CA ALA A 96 21.28 -3.23 -0.77
C ALA A 96 22.45 -3.17 0.23
N ALA A 97 23.65 -2.77 -0.23
CA ALA A 97 24.82 -2.68 0.63
C ALA A 97 24.68 -1.65 1.75
N ILE A 98 24.10 -0.47 1.46
CA ILE A 98 23.90 0.55 2.50
C ILE A 98 22.78 0.17 3.46
N VAL A 99 21.69 -0.44 2.99
CA VAL A 99 20.64 -0.99 3.87
C VAL A 99 21.23 -2.03 4.83
N ASN A 100 22.07 -2.94 4.33
CA ASN A 100 22.77 -3.92 5.17
C ASN A 100 23.63 -3.27 6.26
N LYS A 101 24.26 -2.11 6.00
CA LYS A 101 25.03 -1.38 7.02
C LYS A 101 24.13 -0.80 8.11
N HIS A 102 23.03 -0.18 7.72
CA HIS A 102 22.07 0.38 8.68
C HIS A 102 21.41 -0.70 9.53
N THR A 103 21.01 -1.82 8.92
CA THR A 103 20.42 -2.95 9.66
C THR A 103 21.40 -3.61 10.62
N ALA A 104 22.68 -3.66 10.28
CA ALA A 104 23.74 -4.11 11.19
C ALA A 104 23.91 -3.19 12.41
N LYS A 105 23.50 -1.92 12.32
CA LYS A 105 23.45 -0.95 13.43
C LYS A 105 22.13 -1.02 14.22
N GLY A 106 21.14 -1.79 13.78
CA GLY A 106 19.85 -1.97 14.47
C GLY A 106 18.63 -1.35 13.78
N THR A 107 18.78 -0.81 12.56
CA THR A 107 17.62 -0.36 11.77
C THR A 107 16.72 -1.55 11.45
N TYR A 108 15.42 -1.44 11.71
CA TYR A 108 14.44 -2.38 11.20
C TYR A 108 14.09 -2.00 9.75
N PHE A 109 14.36 -2.90 8.82
CA PHE A 109 14.05 -2.71 7.40
C PHE A 109 13.05 -3.75 6.90
N PHE A 110 12.09 -3.33 6.11
CA PHE A 110 11.13 -4.20 5.42
C PHE A 110 10.95 -3.79 3.96
N ASP A 111 10.71 -4.75 3.10
CA ASP A 111 10.30 -4.50 1.72
C ASP A 111 8.80 -4.18 1.70
N TYR A 112 8.44 -3.07 1.08
CA TYR A 112 7.03 -2.70 0.93
C TYR A 112 6.26 -3.64 -0.03
N GLY A 113 6.95 -4.51 -0.74
CA GLY A 113 6.36 -5.46 -1.67
C GLY A 113 6.26 -4.97 -3.12
N ASN A 114 7.12 -4.03 -3.49
CA ASN A 114 7.22 -3.46 -4.85
C ASN A 114 8.42 -4.01 -5.64
N ALA A 115 8.85 -5.22 -5.30
CA ALA A 115 9.94 -5.98 -5.93
C ALA A 115 11.37 -5.45 -5.66
N PHE A 116 11.60 -4.64 -4.64
CA PHE A 116 12.95 -4.14 -4.32
C PHE A 116 13.93 -5.28 -4.05
N LEU A 117 13.62 -6.19 -3.12
CA LEU A 117 14.50 -7.31 -2.78
C LEU A 117 14.71 -8.24 -3.96
N LEU A 118 13.69 -8.47 -4.78
CA LEU A 118 13.79 -9.30 -5.98
C LEU A 118 14.76 -8.70 -6.99
N GLU A 119 14.61 -7.43 -7.33
CA GLU A 119 15.46 -6.77 -8.31
C GLU A 119 16.89 -6.53 -7.79
N ALA A 120 17.03 -6.25 -6.49
CA ALA A 120 18.35 -6.19 -5.85
C ALA A 120 19.07 -7.55 -5.90
N SER A 121 18.35 -8.66 -5.67
CA SER A 121 18.87 -10.02 -5.82
C SER A 121 19.31 -10.30 -7.26
N ARG A 122 18.48 -9.98 -8.25
CA ARG A 122 18.80 -10.13 -9.68
C ARG A 122 20.00 -9.30 -10.11
N ALA A 123 20.17 -8.13 -9.51
CA ALA A 123 21.36 -7.31 -9.71
C ALA A 123 22.63 -7.87 -9.06
N GLY A 124 22.52 -8.89 -8.20
CA GLY A 124 23.62 -9.46 -7.44
C GLY A 124 23.90 -8.74 -6.11
N GLY A 125 22.93 -8.00 -5.59
CA GLY A 125 22.97 -7.42 -4.25
C GLY A 125 22.84 -8.49 -3.16
N ASP A 126 23.48 -8.26 -2.01
CA ASP A 126 23.49 -9.19 -0.87
C ASP A 126 22.19 -9.04 -0.04
N VAL A 127 21.08 -9.57 -0.55
CA VAL A 127 19.74 -9.50 0.07
C VAL A 127 19.12 -10.87 0.37
N MET A 128 19.81 -11.96 0.00
CA MET A 128 19.31 -13.31 0.27
C MET A 128 19.68 -13.76 1.69
N ALA A 129 18.77 -14.47 2.34
CA ALA A 129 19.02 -15.13 3.60
C ALA A 129 20.04 -16.30 3.42
N GLN A 130 20.54 -16.83 4.53
CA GLN A 130 21.56 -17.91 4.51
C GLN A 130 21.10 -19.18 3.79
N ASN A 131 19.79 -19.44 3.74
CA ASN A 131 19.22 -20.59 3.04
C ASN A 131 19.19 -20.42 1.50
N GLY A 132 19.50 -19.23 0.98
CA GLY A 132 19.49 -18.91 -0.46
C GLY A 132 18.11 -18.92 -1.13
N ILE A 133 17.04 -19.02 -0.37
CA ILE A 133 15.65 -19.10 -0.84
C ILE A 133 14.88 -17.86 -0.39
N ASP A 134 14.95 -17.53 0.89
CA ASP A 134 14.26 -16.39 1.48
C ASP A 134 15.10 -15.12 1.37
N PHE A 135 14.46 -13.97 1.51
CA PHE A 135 15.15 -12.70 1.64
C PHE A 135 15.61 -12.46 3.08
N LYS A 136 16.62 -11.62 3.26
CA LYS A 136 17.10 -11.18 4.59
C LYS A 136 16.08 -10.37 5.35
N TYR A 137 15.25 -9.64 4.63
CA TYR A 137 14.28 -8.72 5.17
C TYR A 137 12.87 -9.20 4.87
N PRO A 138 11.92 -9.04 5.80
CA PRO A 138 10.53 -9.41 5.55
C PRO A 138 9.88 -8.43 4.59
N SER A 139 8.78 -8.85 3.96
CA SER A 139 7.85 -7.90 3.39
C SER A 139 6.97 -7.29 4.49
N TYR A 140 6.42 -6.10 4.25
CA TYR A 140 5.51 -5.48 5.22
C TYR A 140 4.25 -6.34 5.49
N VAL A 141 3.87 -7.22 4.56
CA VAL A 141 2.78 -8.16 4.77
C VAL A 141 3.15 -9.23 5.78
N GLN A 142 4.39 -9.75 5.74
CA GLN A 142 4.83 -10.82 6.66
C GLN A 142 4.83 -10.35 8.12
N ASP A 143 5.40 -9.19 8.39
CA ASP A 143 5.68 -8.74 9.76
C ASP A 143 4.70 -7.69 10.28
N ILE A 144 4.00 -6.98 9.40
CA ILE A 144 3.16 -5.85 9.80
C ILE A 144 1.70 -6.11 9.47
N LEU A 145 1.31 -6.07 8.20
CA LEU A 145 -0.11 -6.16 7.83
C LEU A 145 -0.70 -7.56 8.05
N GLY A 146 0.08 -8.63 7.86
CA GLY A 146 -0.36 -9.98 8.16
C GLY A 146 -0.80 -10.10 9.62
N PRO A 147 0.14 -9.99 10.57
CA PRO A 147 -0.16 -10.17 11.99
C PRO A 147 -1.09 -9.12 12.58
N MET A 148 -1.03 -7.86 12.11
CA MET A 148 -1.80 -6.76 12.71
C MET A 148 -3.19 -6.59 12.11
N CYS A 149 -3.40 -7.00 10.87
CA CYS A 149 -4.64 -6.76 10.13
C CYS A 149 -5.23 -8.03 9.53
N PHE A 150 -4.50 -8.72 8.64
CA PHE A 150 -5.07 -9.77 7.81
C PHE A 150 -5.44 -11.02 8.60
N ASP A 151 -4.65 -11.42 9.60
CA ASP A 151 -4.92 -12.56 10.46
C ASP A 151 -6.19 -12.37 11.31
N TYR A 152 -6.57 -11.11 11.56
CA TYR A 152 -7.81 -10.75 12.24
C TYR A 152 -8.97 -10.47 11.27
N GLY A 153 -8.77 -10.64 9.97
CA GLY A 153 -9.80 -10.43 8.97
C GLY A 153 -10.00 -8.99 8.52
N PHE A 154 -9.10 -8.07 8.89
CA PHE A 154 -9.11 -6.69 8.41
C PHE A 154 -8.36 -6.59 7.10
N GLY A 155 -8.90 -5.85 6.16
CA GLY A 155 -8.27 -5.58 4.89
C GLY A 155 -8.69 -4.22 4.32
N PRO A 156 -7.99 -3.73 3.30
CA PRO A 156 -8.24 -2.43 2.73
C PRO A 156 -9.67 -2.31 2.18
N PHE A 157 -10.27 -1.17 2.47
CA PHE A 157 -11.59 -0.77 2.04
C PHE A 157 -11.57 0.69 1.64
N ARG A 158 -11.83 0.96 0.39
CA ARG A 158 -11.79 2.31 -0.18
C ARG A 158 -13.16 2.72 -0.67
N TRP A 159 -13.48 4.01 -0.49
CA TRP A 159 -14.62 4.62 -1.16
C TRP A 159 -14.24 5.95 -1.82
N VAL A 160 -14.98 6.28 -2.86
CA VAL A 160 -14.85 7.53 -3.62
C VAL A 160 -16.23 8.16 -3.77
N CYS A 161 -16.38 9.42 -3.35
CA CYS A 161 -17.57 10.22 -3.57
C CYS A 161 -17.57 10.74 -5.01
N THR A 162 -18.42 10.20 -5.87
CA THR A 162 -18.42 10.52 -7.31
C THR A 162 -18.87 11.95 -7.62
N SER A 163 -19.53 12.61 -6.67
CA SER A 163 -19.89 14.03 -6.77
C SER A 163 -18.68 14.97 -6.80
N GLY A 164 -17.52 14.52 -6.32
CA GLY A 164 -16.33 15.36 -6.13
C GLY A 164 -16.48 16.42 -5.03
N LYS A 165 -17.56 16.40 -4.26
CA LYS A 165 -17.83 17.39 -3.21
C LYS A 165 -17.20 16.99 -1.88
N ALA A 166 -16.49 17.93 -1.25
CA ALA A 166 -15.90 17.72 0.07
C ALA A 166 -16.94 17.40 1.16
N GLU A 167 -18.15 17.99 1.04
CA GLU A 167 -19.24 17.77 1.98
C GLU A 167 -19.75 16.31 1.95
N ASP A 168 -19.71 15.66 0.79
CA ASP A 168 -20.08 14.25 0.68
C ASP A 168 -19.04 13.36 1.33
N LEU A 169 -17.74 13.71 1.21
CA LEU A 169 -16.66 13.00 1.91
C LEU A 169 -16.80 13.18 3.44
N ASP A 170 -17.00 14.39 3.93
CA ASP A 170 -17.22 14.66 5.36
C ASP A 170 -18.38 13.82 5.92
N LYS A 171 -19.49 13.69 5.16
CA LYS A 171 -20.65 12.87 5.56
C LYS A 171 -20.33 11.37 5.52
N THR A 172 -19.63 10.88 4.49
CA THR A 172 -19.26 9.46 4.43
C THR A 172 -18.28 9.10 5.54
N ASP A 173 -17.32 9.97 5.87
CA ASP A 173 -16.42 9.80 7.01
C ASP A 173 -17.21 9.68 8.32
N ALA A 174 -18.19 10.56 8.56
CA ALA A 174 -19.02 10.52 9.75
C ALA A 174 -19.86 9.23 9.83
N ILE A 175 -20.47 8.80 8.72
CA ILE A 175 -21.24 7.54 8.64
C ILE A 175 -20.33 6.35 8.95
N ALA A 176 -19.16 6.26 8.31
CA ALA A 176 -18.22 5.16 8.53
C ALA A 176 -17.73 5.10 9.98
N ALA A 177 -17.36 6.24 10.56
CA ALA A 177 -16.95 6.33 11.96
C ALA A 177 -18.07 5.91 12.92
N GLN A 178 -19.33 6.28 12.64
CA GLN A 178 -20.49 5.88 13.46
C GLN A 178 -20.72 4.37 13.40
N VAL A 179 -20.64 3.77 12.21
CA VAL A 179 -20.77 2.31 12.04
C VAL A 179 -19.66 1.59 12.82
N LEU A 180 -18.41 2.00 12.65
CA LEU A 180 -17.28 1.38 13.33
C LEU A 180 -17.37 1.51 14.86
N LYS A 181 -17.78 2.68 15.38
CA LYS A 181 -17.99 2.86 16.83
C LYS A 181 -19.02 1.88 17.38
N ARG A 182 -20.13 1.68 16.65
CA ARG A 182 -21.18 0.73 17.05
C ARG A 182 -20.67 -0.71 17.05
N LEU A 183 -19.94 -1.12 16.02
CA LEU A 183 -19.38 -2.47 15.90
C LEU A 183 -18.30 -2.73 16.95
N MET A 184 -17.44 -1.75 17.21
CA MET A 184 -16.37 -1.85 18.20
C MET A 184 -16.90 -2.18 19.61
N LEU A 185 -18.04 -1.64 20.00
CA LEU A 185 -18.64 -1.92 21.32
C LEU A 185 -19.04 -3.39 21.52
N ALA A 186 -19.28 -4.12 20.44
CA ALA A 186 -19.64 -5.54 20.47
C ALA A 186 -18.46 -6.45 20.05
N ALA A 187 -17.34 -5.88 19.67
CA ALA A 187 -16.17 -6.61 19.17
C ALA A 187 -15.35 -7.21 20.34
N PRO A 188 -14.65 -8.32 20.10
CA PRO A 188 -13.64 -8.84 21.02
C PRO A 188 -12.58 -7.79 21.33
N GLU A 189 -12.03 -7.80 22.55
CA GLU A 189 -11.07 -6.79 23.02
C GLU A 189 -9.82 -6.72 22.13
N GLU A 190 -9.37 -7.86 21.60
CA GLU A 190 -8.16 -8.01 20.79
C GLU A 190 -8.19 -7.19 19.49
N ILE A 191 -9.39 -6.87 18.97
CA ILE A 191 -9.55 -6.11 17.72
C ILE A 191 -10.09 -4.70 17.91
N GLN A 192 -10.47 -4.32 19.13
CA GLN A 192 -11.04 -2.98 19.40
C GLN A 192 -10.03 -1.87 19.07
N GLN A 193 -8.75 -2.08 19.35
CA GLN A 193 -7.71 -1.09 19.04
C GLN A 193 -7.62 -0.83 17.53
N GLN A 194 -7.64 -1.89 16.70
CA GLN A 194 -7.65 -1.75 15.24
C GLN A 194 -8.87 -0.96 14.74
N MET A 195 -10.03 -1.18 15.33
CA MET A 195 -11.23 -0.40 15.00
C MET A 195 -11.12 1.05 15.45
N GLN A 196 -10.57 1.30 16.64
CA GLN A 196 -10.34 2.64 17.15
C GLN A 196 -9.34 3.41 16.29
N ASP A 197 -8.28 2.77 15.81
CA ASP A 197 -7.29 3.37 14.91
C ASP A 197 -7.93 3.80 13.59
N ASN A 198 -8.80 2.97 13.01
CA ASN A 198 -9.59 3.35 11.82
C ASN A 198 -10.51 4.54 12.08
N ILE A 199 -11.17 4.59 13.23
CA ILE A 199 -12.03 5.72 13.61
C ILE A 199 -11.20 7.00 13.72
N THR A 200 -10.07 6.95 14.41
CA THR A 200 -9.14 8.08 14.56
C THR A 200 -8.62 8.53 13.20
N TRP A 201 -8.17 7.60 12.36
CA TRP A 201 -7.72 7.86 10.99
C TRP A 201 -8.74 8.65 10.16
N ILE A 202 -10.02 8.22 10.19
CA ILE A 202 -11.09 8.88 9.42
C ILE A 202 -11.39 10.28 9.99
N LEU A 203 -11.54 10.40 11.30
CA LEU A 203 -11.95 11.65 11.94
C LEU A 203 -10.85 12.73 11.83
N ASP A 204 -9.59 12.33 11.89
CA ASP A 204 -8.46 13.24 11.82
C ASP A 204 -7.98 13.49 10.37
N ALA A 205 -8.56 12.78 9.39
CA ALA A 205 -8.15 12.84 8.00
C ALA A 205 -8.15 14.27 7.42
N LYS A 206 -9.18 15.05 7.74
CA LYS A 206 -9.30 16.44 7.27
C LYS A 206 -8.24 17.35 7.90
N GLN A 207 -8.02 17.23 9.22
CA GLN A 207 -7.00 17.96 9.95
C GLN A 207 -5.60 17.62 9.41
N ASN A 208 -5.33 16.36 9.14
CA ASN A 208 -4.07 15.85 8.61
C ASN A 208 -3.94 16.01 7.09
N LYS A 209 -4.92 16.64 6.44
CA LYS A 209 -4.93 16.85 4.97
C LYS A 209 -4.76 15.55 4.16
N LEU A 210 -5.33 14.46 4.65
CA LEU A 210 -5.26 13.13 4.01
C LEU A 210 -6.25 13.04 2.84
N VAL A 211 -6.07 13.87 1.83
CA VAL A 211 -6.82 13.82 0.57
C VAL A 211 -5.84 13.52 -0.56
N VAL A 212 -6.12 12.46 -1.31
CA VAL A 212 -5.26 12.02 -2.41
C VAL A 212 -6.03 12.19 -3.71
N GLY A 213 -5.91 13.37 -4.31
CA GLY A 213 -6.36 13.67 -5.67
C GLY A 213 -7.87 13.67 -5.92
N SER A 214 -8.69 13.02 -5.11
CA SER A 214 -10.16 12.94 -5.21
C SER A 214 -10.80 12.89 -3.84
N GLN A 215 -12.13 13.08 -3.77
CA GLN A 215 -12.88 12.93 -2.52
C GLN A 215 -13.01 11.44 -2.17
N ALA A 216 -11.94 10.87 -1.64
CA ALA A 216 -11.79 9.46 -1.36
C ALA A 216 -11.24 9.20 0.04
N ARG A 217 -11.53 8.01 0.56
CA ARG A 217 -10.99 7.53 1.83
C ARG A 217 -10.62 6.06 1.74
N ILE A 218 -9.65 5.65 2.54
CA ILE A 218 -9.27 4.25 2.73
C ILE A 218 -9.19 3.96 4.23
N LEU A 219 -9.56 2.76 4.62
CA LEU A 219 -9.35 2.21 5.96
C LEU A 219 -9.18 0.69 5.88
N TYR A 220 -8.83 0.07 6.99
CA TYR A 220 -8.74 -1.40 7.10
C TYR A 220 -9.93 -1.91 7.89
N ALA A 221 -10.95 -2.43 7.21
CA ALA A 221 -12.17 -2.95 7.82
C ALA A 221 -12.29 -4.45 7.63
N ASP A 222 -12.93 -5.09 8.60
CA ASP A 222 -13.36 -6.49 8.50
C ASP A 222 -14.59 -6.64 7.60
N ALA A 223 -15.03 -7.88 7.42
CA ALA A 223 -16.17 -8.20 6.56
C ALA A 223 -17.48 -7.53 7.00
N GLU A 224 -17.72 -7.47 8.29
CA GLU A 224 -18.93 -6.87 8.84
C GLU A 224 -18.89 -5.35 8.70
N GLY A 225 -17.75 -4.73 9.06
CA GLY A 225 -17.53 -3.30 8.90
C GLY A 225 -17.74 -2.82 7.46
N ARG A 226 -17.19 -3.52 6.48
CA ARG A 226 -17.38 -3.19 5.06
C ARG A 226 -18.83 -3.27 4.62
N ALA A 227 -19.53 -4.35 4.99
CA ALA A 227 -20.93 -4.55 4.64
C ALA A 227 -21.85 -3.49 5.27
N GLU A 228 -21.65 -3.20 6.54
CA GLU A 228 -22.47 -2.23 7.28
C GLU A 228 -22.20 -0.78 6.81
N ILE A 229 -20.93 -0.43 6.52
CA ILE A 229 -20.61 0.89 5.97
C ILE A 229 -21.23 1.03 4.57
N ALA A 230 -21.10 0.01 3.70
CA ALA A 230 -21.69 0.04 2.37
C ALA A 230 -23.22 0.20 2.41
N ALA A 231 -23.89 -0.54 3.28
CA ALA A 231 -25.34 -0.43 3.47
C ALA A 231 -25.74 0.97 3.97
N ALA A 232 -25.00 1.53 4.93
CA ALA A 232 -25.25 2.86 5.46
C ALA A 232 -25.04 3.95 4.39
N PHE A 233 -24.01 3.83 3.56
CA PHE A 233 -23.80 4.74 2.42
C PHE A 233 -24.96 4.66 1.43
N ASN A 234 -25.38 3.45 1.03
CA ASN A 234 -26.48 3.30 0.07
C ASN A 234 -27.78 3.86 0.62
N ALA A 235 -28.06 3.69 1.91
CA ALA A 235 -29.22 4.30 2.58
C ALA A 235 -29.15 5.84 2.59
N ALA A 236 -27.98 6.44 2.83
CA ALA A 236 -27.78 7.88 2.77
C ALA A 236 -27.96 8.44 1.35
N ILE A 237 -27.47 7.74 0.33
CA ILE A 237 -27.70 8.08 -1.09
C ILE A 237 -29.20 8.06 -1.41
N LYS A 238 -29.89 7.01 -0.98
CA LYS A 238 -31.35 6.87 -1.20
C LYS A 238 -32.15 8.01 -0.57
N ARG A 239 -31.69 8.56 0.56
CA ARG A 239 -32.31 9.74 1.20
C ARG A 239 -31.89 11.08 0.57
N GLY A 240 -30.97 11.06 -0.41
CA GLY A 240 -30.45 12.27 -1.05
C GLY A 240 -29.47 13.08 -0.18
N GLU A 241 -28.89 12.48 0.83
CA GLU A 241 -27.95 13.14 1.75
C GLU A 241 -26.54 13.27 1.15
N ILE A 242 -26.16 12.31 0.31
CA ILE A 242 -24.88 12.26 -0.42
C ILE A 242 -25.13 11.79 -1.86
N GLY A 243 -24.19 12.10 -2.76
CA GLY A 243 -24.17 11.56 -4.12
C GLY A 243 -23.74 10.08 -4.16
N PRO A 244 -23.75 9.44 -5.35
CA PRO A 244 -23.32 8.07 -5.51
C PRO A 244 -21.89 7.86 -5.04
N VAL A 245 -21.59 6.67 -4.53
CA VAL A 245 -20.30 6.29 -3.99
C VAL A 245 -19.80 5.04 -4.71
N VAL A 246 -18.53 5.05 -5.09
CA VAL A 246 -17.83 3.87 -5.58
C VAL A 246 -17.04 3.25 -4.44
N LEU A 247 -17.31 1.97 -4.17
CA LEU A 247 -16.48 1.15 -3.30
C LEU A 247 -15.45 0.41 -4.13
N GLY A 248 -14.27 0.24 -3.59
CA GLY A 248 -13.19 -0.49 -4.22
C GLY A 248 -12.01 -0.63 -3.28
N ARG A 249 -10.89 -0.95 -3.87
CA ARG A 249 -9.61 -1.10 -3.21
C ARG A 249 -8.52 -0.90 -4.24
N ASP A 250 -7.30 -0.74 -3.79
CA ASP A 250 -6.17 -0.76 -4.68
C ASP A 250 -6.00 -2.13 -5.31
N HIS A 251 -5.57 -2.15 -6.56
CA HIS A 251 -5.50 -3.37 -7.35
C HIS A 251 -4.48 -4.38 -6.83
N HIS A 252 -3.57 -4.00 -5.96
CA HIS A 252 -2.56 -4.85 -5.35
C HIS A 252 -2.78 -5.06 -3.86
N ASP A 253 -4.01 -4.95 -3.42
CA ASP A 253 -4.39 -5.28 -2.06
C ASP A 253 -5.09 -6.63 -1.98
N VAL A 254 -5.60 -6.98 -0.80
CA VAL A 254 -6.07 -8.28 -0.36
C VAL A 254 -6.93 -9.10 -1.32
N SER A 255 -7.66 -8.54 -2.26
CA SER A 255 -8.44 -9.35 -3.19
C SER A 255 -7.77 -9.61 -4.52
N GLY A 256 -6.73 -8.87 -4.83
CA GLY A 256 -5.75 -9.27 -5.79
C GLY A 256 -4.55 -9.80 -5.02
N THR A 257 -3.87 -10.75 -5.53
CA THR A 257 -2.66 -11.25 -4.93
C THR A 257 -1.50 -10.71 -5.72
N ASP A 258 -0.66 -9.92 -5.09
CA ASP A 258 0.64 -9.53 -5.63
C ASP A 258 1.58 -10.74 -5.42
N SER A 259 1.18 -11.84 -6.04
CA SER A 259 1.93 -13.09 -5.99
C SER A 259 3.25 -12.92 -6.77
N PRO A 260 4.37 -13.38 -6.27
CA PRO A 260 4.55 -14.12 -5.01
C PRO A 260 5.11 -13.29 -3.85
N PHE A 261 5.30 -11.98 -4.00
CA PHE A 261 6.22 -11.21 -3.15
C PHE A 261 5.54 -10.23 -2.18
N ARG A 262 4.23 -10.17 -2.16
CA ARG A 262 3.48 -9.25 -1.31
C ARG A 262 2.44 -9.98 -0.48
N GLU A 263 1.16 -9.96 -0.85
CA GLU A 263 0.08 -10.57 -0.07
C GLU A 263 0.21 -12.08 0.07
N THR A 264 0.99 -12.71 -0.80
CA THR A 264 1.26 -14.15 -0.78
C THR A 264 2.67 -14.50 -0.26
N SER A 265 3.41 -13.54 0.25
CA SER A 265 4.80 -13.75 0.70
C SER A 265 4.94 -14.78 1.82
N ASN A 266 3.92 -14.92 2.67
CA ASN A 266 3.84 -15.90 3.75
C ASN A 266 3.22 -17.27 3.36
N ILE A 267 3.04 -17.51 2.06
CA ILE A 267 2.61 -18.83 1.54
C ILE A 267 3.85 -19.60 1.10
N TYR A 268 4.17 -20.72 1.77
CA TYR A 268 5.43 -21.44 1.60
C TYR A 268 5.31 -22.76 0.85
N ASP A 269 4.12 -23.17 0.42
CA ASP A 269 3.85 -24.43 -0.30
C ASP A 269 4.04 -24.37 -1.82
N GLY A 270 4.47 -23.21 -2.34
CA GLY A 270 4.66 -22.95 -3.78
C GLY A 270 3.44 -22.33 -4.47
N SER A 271 2.26 -22.33 -3.86
CA SER A 271 1.03 -21.80 -4.50
C SER A 271 1.07 -20.28 -4.70
N ARG A 272 1.94 -19.57 -4.00
CA ARG A 272 2.16 -18.14 -4.20
C ARG A 272 2.64 -17.77 -5.61
N PHE A 273 3.17 -18.73 -6.37
CA PHE A 273 3.65 -18.51 -7.74
C PHE A 273 2.59 -18.77 -8.81
N THR A 274 1.35 -19.08 -8.42
CA THR A 274 0.27 -19.39 -9.34
C THR A 274 -0.63 -18.18 -9.60
N ALA A 275 -1.27 -18.13 -10.76
CA ALA A 275 -2.29 -17.13 -11.11
C ALA A 275 -3.69 -17.50 -10.58
N ASP A 276 -3.87 -18.70 -10.05
CA ASP A 276 -5.18 -19.26 -9.73
C ASP A 276 -5.95 -18.42 -8.73
N MET A 277 -5.28 -17.92 -7.69
CA MET A 277 -5.92 -17.09 -6.68
C MET A 277 -6.50 -15.80 -7.27
N ALA A 278 -5.73 -15.08 -8.08
CA ALA A 278 -6.20 -13.85 -8.73
C ALA A 278 -7.36 -14.13 -9.68
N ILE A 279 -7.31 -15.22 -10.44
CA ILE A 279 -8.37 -15.64 -11.37
C ILE A 279 -9.65 -16.00 -10.60
N HIS A 280 -9.55 -16.82 -9.55
CA HIS A 280 -10.70 -17.20 -8.73
C HIS A 280 -11.33 -15.98 -8.04
N ASN A 281 -10.53 -15.02 -7.65
CA ASN A 281 -11.01 -13.78 -7.08
C ASN A 281 -11.86 -13.00 -8.09
N VAL A 282 -11.34 -12.74 -9.28
CA VAL A 282 -12.05 -12.02 -10.33
C VAL A 282 -13.37 -12.72 -10.70
N ILE A 283 -13.35 -14.05 -10.82
CA ILE A 283 -14.57 -14.85 -11.05
C ILE A 283 -15.55 -14.65 -9.91
N GLY A 284 -15.08 -14.76 -8.67
CA GLY A 284 -15.90 -14.59 -7.48
C GLY A 284 -16.53 -13.20 -7.38
N ASP A 285 -15.79 -12.15 -7.70
CA ASP A 285 -16.29 -10.76 -7.70
C ASP A 285 -17.37 -10.55 -8.76
N SER A 286 -17.14 -11.10 -9.95
CA SER A 286 -18.11 -11.06 -11.04
C SER A 286 -19.43 -11.71 -10.62
N PHE A 287 -19.39 -12.91 -10.03
CA PHE A 287 -20.58 -13.62 -9.55
C PHE A 287 -21.32 -12.90 -8.42
N ARG A 288 -20.61 -12.08 -7.63
CA ARG A 288 -21.21 -11.32 -6.52
C ARG A 288 -21.77 -9.97 -6.96
N GLY A 289 -21.70 -9.67 -8.25
CA GLY A 289 -22.30 -8.46 -8.81
C GLY A 289 -21.44 -7.21 -8.62
N ALA A 290 -20.14 -7.35 -8.65
CA ALA A 290 -19.25 -6.19 -8.79
C ALA A 290 -19.63 -5.41 -10.06
N THR A 291 -19.58 -4.08 -10.00
CA THR A 291 -19.91 -3.24 -11.14
C THR A 291 -18.86 -3.37 -12.26
N TRP A 292 -17.60 -3.55 -11.87
CA TRP A 292 -16.52 -3.95 -12.77
C TRP A 292 -15.51 -4.82 -12.02
N VAL A 293 -14.75 -5.58 -12.76
CA VAL A 293 -13.63 -6.38 -12.29
C VAL A 293 -12.43 -6.16 -13.19
N SER A 294 -11.24 -6.36 -12.67
CA SER A 294 -9.99 -6.31 -13.43
C SER A 294 -9.09 -7.47 -13.05
N ILE A 295 -8.28 -7.91 -13.99
CA ILE A 295 -7.14 -8.81 -13.79
C ILE A 295 -6.02 -8.39 -14.74
N HIS A 296 -4.80 -8.30 -14.25
CA HIS A 296 -3.66 -7.85 -15.03
C HIS A 296 -2.35 -8.34 -14.42
N ASN A 297 -1.27 -8.23 -15.17
CA ASN A 297 0.07 -8.48 -14.67
C ASN A 297 0.67 -7.23 -14.04
N GLY A 298 1.56 -7.42 -13.07
CA GLY A 298 2.28 -6.36 -12.41
C GLY A 298 1.44 -5.57 -11.40
N GLY A 299 2.07 -4.66 -10.69
CA GLY A 299 1.41 -3.70 -9.81
C GLY A 299 0.41 -2.81 -10.57
N GLY A 300 0.00 -1.69 -10.06
CA GLY A 300 -1.02 -0.82 -10.68
C GLY A 300 -0.75 -0.35 -12.12
N VAL A 301 0.41 -0.67 -12.68
CA VAL A 301 0.82 -0.28 -14.06
C VAL A 301 0.46 -1.30 -15.14
N GLY A 302 -0.01 -2.49 -14.77
CA GLY A 302 -0.51 -3.49 -15.72
C GLY A 302 0.56 -4.31 -16.45
N TRP A 303 1.80 -4.33 -15.99
CA TRP A 303 2.86 -5.22 -16.46
C TRP A 303 3.83 -5.61 -15.34
N GLY A 304 4.58 -6.70 -15.57
CA GLY A 304 5.45 -7.30 -14.58
C GLY A 304 5.15 -8.79 -14.42
N GLU A 305 5.79 -9.42 -13.47
CA GLU A 305 5.71 -10.87 -13.24
C GLU A 305 4.57 -11.29 -12.33
N VAL A 306 4.07 -10.38 -11.51
CA VAL A 306 3.00 -10.68 -10.56
C VAL A 306 1.62 -10.61 -11.23
N MET A 307 0.69 -11.42 -10.75
CA MET A 307 -0.70 -11.38 -11.17
C MET A 307 -1.51 -10.59 -10.14
N ASN A 308 -2.34 -9.68 -10.63
CA ASN A 308 -3.06 -8.74 -9.81
C ASN A 308 -4.52 -8.59 -10.27
N GLY A 309 -5.40 -8.22 -9.37
CA GLY A 309 -6.80 -8.02 -9.69
C GLY A 309 -7.49 -7.06 -8.74
N GLY A 310 -8.68 -6.68 -9.11
CA GLY A 310 -9.49 -5.80 -8.30
C GLY A 310 -10.92 -5.71 -8.79
N PHE A 311 -11.73 -5.00 -8.05
CA PHE A 311 -13.12 -4.73 -8.37
C PHE A 311 -13.56 -3.33 -7.94
N GLY A 312 -14.68 -2.89 -8.50
CA GLY A 312 -15.39 -1.74 -7.98
C GLY A 312 -16.90 -2.02 -7.92
N MET A 313 -17.54 -1.39 -6.95
CA MET A 313 -18.98 -1.48 -6.71
C MET A 313 -19.57 -0.08 -6.62
N LEU A 314 -20.49 0.23 -7.53
CA LEU A 314 -21.26 1.48 -7.46
C LEU A 314 -22.42 1.32 -6.49
N LEU A 315 -22.53 2.26 -5.56
CA LEU A 315 -23.70 2.50 -4.73
C LEU A 315 -24.43 3.74 -5.27
N ASP A 316 -25.69 3.57 -5.67
CA ASP A 316 -26.52 4.60 -6.33
C ASP A 316 -27.88 4.82 -5.66
N GLY A 317 -28.10 4.22 -4.48
CA GLY A 317 -29.35 4.27 -3.73
C GLY A 317 -30.41 3.29 -4.23
N SER A 318 -30.11 2.47 -5.25
CA SER A 318 -31.05 1.49 -5.79
C SER A 318 -31.23 0.27 -4.88
N ALA A 319 -32.34 -0.45 -5.09
CA ALA A 319 -32.57 -1.73 -4.43
C ALA A 319 -31.60 -2.82 -4.89
N GLU A 320 -30.99 -2.67 -6.06
CA GLU A 320 -29.94 -3.56 -6.53
C GLU A 320 -28.65 -3.34 -5.75
N ALA A 321 -28.29 -2.08 -5.52
CA ALA A 321 -27.15 -1.73 -4.67
C ALA A 321 -27.34 -2.19 -3.21
N ASP A 322 -28.58 -2.24 -2.69
CA ASP A 322 -28.86 -2.80 -1.35
C ASP A 322 -28.59 -4.31 -1.27
N ARG A 323 -28.83 -5.05 -2.35
CA ARG A 323 -28.63 -6.51 -2.37
C ARG A 323 -27.18 -6.91 -2.29
N ARG A 324 -26.27 -6.14 -2.89
CA ARG A 324 -24.84 -6.45 -2.99
C ARG A 324 -24.15 -6.57 -1.64
N PRO A 325 -24.24 -5.60 -0.71
CA PRO A 325 -23.70 -5.75 0.65
C PRO A 325 -24.55 -6.63 1.57
N ALA A 326 -25.86 -6.81 1.31
CA ALA A 326 -26.76 -7.58 2.15
C ALA A 326 -26.70 -9.09 1.87
N ASP A 327 -26.23 -9.53 0.73
CA ASP A 327 -26.16 -10.95 0.38
C ASP A 327 -25.20 -11.67 1.35
N ARG A 328 -25.75 -12.70 2.04
CA ARG A 328 -24.97 -13.57 2.92
C ARG A 328 -23.80 -14.26 2.19
N ALA A 329 -23.92 -14.45 0.87
CA ALA A 329 -22.84 -14.97 0.04
C ALA A 329 -21.76 -13.90 -0.16
N ALA A 330 -22.11 -12.63 -0.35
CA ALA A 330 -21.17 -11.51 -0.36
C ALA A 330 -20.49 -11.33 0.99
N ARG A 331 -21.23 -11.45 2.11
CA ARG A 331 -20.66 -11.46 3.47
C ARG A 331 -19.70 -12.64 3.70
N ARG A 332 -20.00 -13.84 3.17
CA ARG A 332 -19.08 -14.99 3.21
C ARG A 332 -17.87 -14.79 2.32
N ALA A 333 -18.03 -14.14 1.18
CA ALA A 333 -16.96 -13.84 0.26
C ALA A 333 -15.97 -12.85 0.85
N VAL A 334 -16.47 -11.80 1.51
CA VAL A 334 -15.64 -10.87 2.26
C VAL A 334 -14.90 -11.57 3.41
N ARG A 335 -15.43 -12.64 3.99
CA ARG A 335 -14.72 -13.51 4.96
C ARG A 335 -13.60 -14.35 4.33
N TYR A 336 -13.74 -14.73 3.04
CA TYR A 336 -12.71 -15.50 2.33
C TYR A 336 -11.50 -14.65 1.92
N TRP A 337 -11.66 -13.32 1.96
CA TRP A 337 -10.67 -12.33 1.55
C TRP A 337 -9.80 -11.84 2.70
N ALA A 338 -10.08 -12.27 3.89
CA ALA A 338 -9.38 -11.95 5.12
C ALA A 338 -8.52 -13.12 5.64
N ARG A 339 -8.11 -14.03 4.75
CA ARG A 339 -7.17 -15.10 5.09
C ARG A 339 -6.04 -15.12 4.11
#